data_d42dc6577be8676c13bb2b11298e6a19
#
_entry.id   d42dc6577be8676c13bb2b11298e6a19
#
_cell.length_a   1.000
_cell.length_b   1.000
_cell.length_c   1.000
_cell.angle_alpha   90.00
_cell.angle_beta   90.00
_cell.angle_gamma   90.00
#
_symmetry.space_group_name_H-M   'P 1'
#
loop_
_entity.id
_entity.type
_entity.pdbx_description
1 polymer ?
#
loop_
_entity_poly.entity_id
_entity_poly.type
_entity_poly.pdbx_seq_one_letter_code
_entity_poly.pdbx_strand_id
1 'polypeptide(L)'
;MNGYKILASGISNLTDARFFAAWEADWLAFELDSSGESYTPPARIAAIKEWVEGPAIAGTAGLQSATEILRLCRDLSLGAVVAPMALSLETQQELSAFLPVFKEIVVEPASTEETLEKFLESFAPWTAYFVFNLSKNQMTQEVFSQERPLSGTWL
;
A
#
# COMPACT_ATOMS: atom_id res chain seq x y z
N MET A 1 18.45 9.87 -4.09
CA MET A 1 18.31 9.08 -2.86
C MET A 1 18.31 7.59 -3.17
N ASN A 2 19.06 6.86 -2.42
CA ASN A 2 19.49 5.47 -2.69
C ASN A 2 18.38 4.42 -2.70
N GLY A 3 17.58 4.36 -3.78
CA GLY A 3 16.72 3.20 -4.06
C GLY A 3 15.47 3.03 -3.18
N TYR A 4 15.24 3.85 -2.18
CA TYR A 4 14.03 3.79 -1.36
C TYR A 4 12.89 4.54 -2.02
N LYS A 5 11.69 3.97 -1.93
CA LYS A 5 10.45 4.62 -2.33
C LYS A 5 9.64 5.00 -1.10
N ILE A 6 9.01 6.16 -1.16
CA ILE A 6 8.19 6.67 -0.06
C ILE A 6 6.72 6.59 -0.47
N LEU A 7 5.96 5.81 0.27
CA LEU A 7 4.51 5.73 0.17
C LEU A 7 3.88 6.41 1.39
N ALA A 8 3.15 7.49 1.18
CA ALA A 8 2.31 8.10 2.21
C ALA A 8 0.88 7.52 2.09
N SER A 9 0.44 6.82 3.11
CA SER A 9 -0.87 6.17 3.18
C SER A 9 -1.84 6.90 4.09
N GLY A 10 -3.15 6.60 3.97
CA GLY A 10 -4.19 7.21 4.78
C GLY A 10 -4.45 8.69 4.45
N ILE A 11 -4.12 9.10 3.24
CA ILE A 11 -4.39 10.46 2.78
C ILE A 11 -5.89 10.66 2.63
N SER A 12 -6.44 11.66 3.31
CA SER A 12 -7.88 11.95 3.29
C SER A 12 -8.23 13.42 2.99
N ASN A 13 -7.23 14.28 2.89
CA ASN A 13 -7.41 15.70 2.67
C ASN A 13 -6.27 16.32 1.84
N LEU A 14 -6.52 17.51 1.29
CA LEU A 14 -5.55 18.22 0.44
C LEU A 14 -4.30 18.68 1.21
N THR A 15 -4.46 19.05 2.48
CA THR A 15 -3.32 19.54 3.29
C THR A 15 -2.27 18.46 3.45
N ASP A 16 -2.68 17.25 3.84
CA ASP A 16 -1.77 16.11 3.98
C ASP A 16 -1.16 15.71 2.63
N ALA A 17 -1.98 15.68 1.57
CA ALA A 17 -1.50 15.36 0.24
C ALA A 17 -0.40 16.32 -0.22
N ARG A 18 -0.58 17.63 -0.02
CA ARG A 18 0.42 18.64 -0.34
C ARG A 18 1.65 18.57 0.56
N PHE A 19 1.46 18.26 1.84
CA PHE A 19 2.56 18.09 2.78
C PHE A 19 3.50 16.97 2.30
N PHE A 20 2.97 15.79 2.03
CA PHE A 20 3.79 14.67 1.58
C PHE A 20 4.35 14.87 0.16
N ALA A 21 3.64 15.57 -0.72
CA ALA A 21 4.17 15.96 -2.03
C ALA A 21 5.38 16.90 -1.89
N ALA A 22 5.33 17.85 -0.97
CA ALA A 22 6.45 18.75 -0.67
C ALA A 22 7.67 18.02 -0.07
N TRP A 23 7.45 16.88 0.58
CA TRP A 23 8.48 15.96 1.07
C TRP A 23 8.93 14.93 0.03
N GLU A 24 8.56 15.14 -1.23
CA GLU A 24 8.96 14.30 -2.35
C GLU A 24 8.58 12.81 -2.19
N ALA A 25 7.41 12.54 -1.57
CA ALA A 25 6.85 11.19 -1.56
C ALA A 25 6.67 10.69 -2.99
N ASP A 26 7.01 9.45 -3.26
CA ASP A 26 6.83 8.84 -4.59
C ASP A 26 5.35 8.51 -4.84
N TRP A 27 4.64 8.14 -3.79
CA TRP A 27 3.25 7.70 -3.85
C TRP A 27 2.40 8.29 -2.74
N LEU A 28 1.15 8.66 -3.09
CA LEU A 28 0.09 8.95 -2.12
C LEU A 28 -1.01 7.91 -2.26
N ALA A 29 -1.37 7.24 -1.18
CA ALA A 29 -2.43 6.24 -1.18
C ALA A 29 -3.69 6.71 -0.46
N PHE A 30 -4.82 6.57 -1.14
CA PHE A 30 -6.15 6.90 -0.64
C PHE A 30 -6.93 5.62 -0.35
N GLU A 31 -7.62 5.58 0.79
CA GLU A 31 -8.48 4.46 1.17
C GLU A 31 -9.72 4.40 0.27
N LEU A 32 -9.89 3.29 -0.45
CA LEU A 32 -11.00 3.06 -1.36
C LEU A 32 -12.15 2.29 -0.71
N ASP A 33 -11.91 1.63 0.41
CA ASP A 33 -12.93 0.89 1.15
C ASP A 33 -13.74 1.84 2.03
N SER A 34 -15.04 1.91 1.77
CA SER A 34 -15.96 2.76 2.52
C SER A 34 -16.10 2.39 4.01
N SER A 35 -15.62 1.22 4.41
CA SER A 35 -15.57 0.80 5.81
C SER A 35 -14.26 1.19 6.51
N GLY A 36 -13.27 1.67 5.77
CA GLY A 36 -11.98 2.09 6.30
C GLY A 36 -12.04 3.42 7.05
N GLU A 37 -11.23 3.58 8.08
CA GLU A 37 -11.20 4.80 8.91
C GLU A 37 -10.76 6.04 8.12
N SER A 38 -9.89 5.86 7.14
CA SER A 38 -9.36 6.93 6.29
C SER A 38 -10.07 7.00 4.93
N TYR A 39 -11.26 6.41 4.81
CA TYR A 39 -11.98 6.40 3.56
C TYR A 39 -12.12 7.79 2.94
N THR A 40 -11.75 7.86 1.68
CA THR A 40 -11.86 9.10 0.91
C THR A 40 -12.77 8.84 -0.30
N PRO A 41 -13.93 9.52 -0.38
CA PRO A 41 -14.84 9.36 -1.50
C PRO A 41 -14.17 9.66 -2.85
N PRO A 42 -14.50 8.93 -3.92
CA PRO A 42 -13.90 9.11 -5.25
C PRO A 42 -13.89 10.55 -5.75
N ALA A 43 -14.97 11.29 -5.55
CA ALA A 43 -15.05 12.70 -5.94
C ALA A 43 -14.01 13.57 -5.21
N ARG A 44 -13.73 13.27 -3.93
CA ARG A 44 -12.71 13.98 -3.15
C ARG A 44 -11.30 13.61 -3.62
N ILE A 45 -11.04 12.34 -3.92
CA ILE A 45 -9.75 11.90 -4.49
C ILE A 45 -9.50 12.64 -5.80
N ALA A 46 -10.49 12.67 -6.69
CA ALA A 46 -10.38 13.38 -7.97
C ALA A 46 -10.05 14.87 -7.76
N ALA A 47 -10.74 15.54 -6.85
CA ALA A 47 -10.50 16.94 -6.53
C ALA A 47 -9.09 17.19 -5.95
N ILE A 48 -8.61 16.32 -5.05
CA ILE A 48 -7.26 16.44 -4.48
C ILE A 48 -6.20 16.27 -5.56
N LYS A 49 -6.37 15.31 -6.46
CA LYS A 49 -5.44 15.04 -7.56
C LYS A 49 -5.21 16.27 -8.47
N GLU A 50 -6.20 17.10 -8.66
CA GLU A 50 -6.07 18.32 -9.47
C GLU A 50 -5.11 19.36 -8.88
N TRP A 51 -4.86 19.28 -7.58
CA TRP A 51 -4.05 20.26 -6.83
C TRP A 51 -2.71 19.71 -6.30
N VAL A 52 -2.37 18.49 -6.65
CA VAL A 52 -1.15 17.83 -6.21
C VAL A 52 -0.34 17.36 -7.42
N GLU A 53 0.89 17.83 -7.50
CA GLU A 53 1.85 17.43 -8.52
C GLU A 53 3.05 16.72 -7.87
N GLY A 54 3.63 15.80 -8.61
CA GLY A 54 4.83 15.04 -8.21
C GLY A 54 4.53 13.59 -7.89
N PRO A 55 3.89 13.26 -6.76
CA PRO A 55 3.61 11.87 -6.40
C PRO A 55 2.67 11.17 -7.37
N ALA A 56 2.91 9.90 -7.63
CA ALA A 56 1.90 9.04 -8.24
C ALA A 56 0.81 8.69 -7.21
N ILE A 57 -0.40 8.42 -7.70
CA ILE A 57 -1.54 8.16 -6.84
C ILE A 57 -1.87 6.67 -6.83
N ALA A 58 -1.97 6.10 -5.64
CA ALA A 58 -2.40 4.73 -5.40
C ALA A 58 -3.74 4.68 -4.66
N GLY A 59 -4.41 3.54 -4.75
CA GLY A 59 -5.60 3.26 -3.95
C GLY A 59 -5.34 2.13 -2.98
N THR A 60 -5.66 2.32 -1.71
CA THR A 60 -5.66 1.22 -0.73
C THR A 60 -6.97 0.47 -0.83
N ALA A 61 -6.92 -0.78 -1.24
CA ALA A 61 -8.08 -1.64 -1.34
C ALA A 61 -8.49 -2.20 0.03
N GLY A 62 -9.77 -2.51 0.17
CA GLY A 62 -10.28 -3.38 1.22
C GLY A 62 -10.41 -4.82 0.70
N LEU A 63 -11.47 -5.51 1.12
CA LEU A 63 -11.77 -6.87 0.68
C LEU A 63 -12.84 -6.91 -0.44
N GLN A 64 -12.90 -5.85 -1.25
CA GLN A 64 -13.76 -5.79 -2.43
C GLN A 64 -13.29 -6.80 -3.50
N SER A 65 -14.16 -7.09 -4.48
CA SER A 65 -13.77 -7.89 -5.64
C SER A 65 -12.72 -7.18 -6.51
N ALA A 66 -11.92 -7.95 -7.24
CA ALA A 66 -10.95 -7.39 -8.18
C ALA A 66 -11.63 -6.46 -9.21
N THR A 67 -12.80 -6.85 -9.72
CA THR A 67 -13.58 -6.04 -10.66
C THR A 67 -13.93 -4.66 -10.11
N GLU A 68 -14.34 -4.60 -8.85
CA GLU A 68 -14.71 -3.35 -8.18
C GLU A 68 -13.49 -2.46 -7.93
N ILE A 69 -12.40 -3.05 -7.45
CA ILE A 69 -11.13 -2.34 -7.24
C ILE A 69 -10.61 -1.79 -8.57
N LEU A 70 -10.58 -2.59 -9.63
CA LEU A 70 -10.13 -2.17 -10.96
C LEU A 70 -10.99 -1.08 -11.57
N ARG A 71 -12.31 -1.13 -11.33
CA ARG A 71 -13.22 -0.06 -11.75
C ARG A 71 -12.84 1.27 -11.09
N LEU A 72 -12.68 1.27 -9.76
CA LEU A 72 -12.28 2.47 -9.01
C LEU A 72 -10.91 2.99 -9.47
N CYS A 73 -9.94 2.09 -9.65
CA CYS A 73 -8.61 2.48 -10.13
C CYS A 73 -8.65 3.13 -11.52
N ARG A 74 -9.47 2.61 -12.43
CA ARG A 74 -9.66 3.18 -13.76
C ARG A 74 -10.37 4.52 -13.71
N ASP A 75 -11.49 4.60 -13.01
CA ASP A 75 -12.31 5.81 -12.92
C ASP A 75 -11.52 6.98 -12.30
N LEU A 76 -10.63 6.68 -11.38
CA LEU A 76 -9.75 7.65 -10.72
C LEU A 76 -8.36 7.78 -11.37
N SER A 77 -8.07 7.00 -12.40
CA SER A 77 -6.74 6.95 -13.05
C SER A 77 -5.61 6.75 -12.03
N LEU A 78 -5.75 5.72 -11.21
CA LEU A 78 -4.74 5.37 -10.19
C LEU A 78 -3.60 4.58 -10.84
N GLY A 79 -2.37 4.82 -10.37
CA GLY A 79 -1.15 4.18 -10.90
C GLY A 79 -0.75 2.88 -10.20
N ALA A 80 -1.32 2.60 -9.03
CA ALA A 80 -1.05 1.39 -8.26
C ALA A 80 -2.18 1.10 -7.27
N VAL A 81 -2.18 -0.12 -6.75
CA VAL A 81 -3.07 -0.56 -5.66
C VAL A 81 -2.25 -1.05 -4.48
N VAL A 82 -2.61 -0.62 -3.28
CA VAL A 82 -2.12 -1.20 -2.03
C VAL A 82 -3.10 -2.27 -1.60
N ALA A 83 -2.66 -3.52 -1.59
CA ALA A 83 -3.47 -4.68 -1.24
C ALA A 83 -3.24 -5.04 0.24
N PRO A 84 -4.30 -5.08 1.08
CA PRO A 84 -4.16 -5.47 2.47
C PRO A 84 -3.68 -6.93 2.58
N MET A 85 -3.06 -7.28 3.71
CA MET A 85 -2.55 -8.63 3.95
C MET A 85 -3.62 -9.70 3.75
N ALA A 86 -4.87 -9.41 4.15
CA ALA A 86 -6.00 -10.33 4.06
C ALA A 86 -6.56 -10.51 2.64
N LEU A 87 -6.16 -9.69 1.67
CA LEU A 87 -6.63 -9.85 0.30
C LEU A 87 -6.09 -11.16 -0.29
N SER A 88 -6.99 -11.96 -0.89
CA SER A 88 -6.63 -13.27 -1.44
C SER A 88 -5.60 -13.19 -2.56
N LEU A 89 -4.83 -14.26 -2.72
CA LEU A 89 -3.86 -14.37 -3.81
C LEU A 89 -4.56 -14.29 -5.19
N GLU A 90 -5.71 -14.92 -5.33
CA GLU A 90 -6.51 -14.92 -6.57
C GLU A 90 -6.89 -13.49 -6.97
N THR A 91 -7.45 -12.71 -6.05
CA THR A 91 -7.79 -11.31 -6.31
C THR A 91 -6.53 -10.49 -6.65
N GLN A 92 -5.43 -10.72 -5.96
CA GLN A 92 -4.17 -10.02 -6.25
C GLN A 92 -3.61 -10.38 -7.62
N GLN A 93 -3.70 -11.62 -8.05
CA GLN A 93 -3.30 -12.05 -9.40
C GLN A 93 -4.08 -11.29 -10.47
N GLU A 94 -5.41 -11.19 -10.31
CA GLU A 94 -6.25 -10.42 -11.21
C GLU A 94 -5.85 -8.94 -11.27
N LEU A 95 -5.60 -8.31 -10.13
CA LEU A 95 -5.17 -6.91 -10.05
C LEU A 95 -3.81 -6.69 -10.72
N SER A 96 -2.87 -7.58 -10.48
CA SER A 96 -1.49 -7.45 -10.97
C SER A 96 -1.36 -7.53 -12.50
N ALA A 97 -2.38 -8.07 -13.18
CA ALA A 97 -2.45 -8.09 -14.64
C ALA A 97 -2.66 -6.69 -15.24
N PHE A 98 -3.13 -5.72 -14.45
CA PHE A 98 -3.52 -4.39 -14.95
C PHE A 98 -2.71 -3.24 -14.37
N LEU A 99 -2.23 -3.37 -13.13
CA LEU A 99 -1.46 -2.32 -12.45
C LEU A 99 -0.55 -2.89 -11.37
N PRO A 100 0.51 -2.14 -10.97
CA PRO A 100 1.38 -2.55 -9.88
C PRO A 100 0.60 -2.73 -8.59
N VAL A 101 0.86 -3.83 -7.88
CA VAL A 101 0.27 -4.11 -6.58
C VAL A 101 1.35 -4.02 -5.50
N PHE A 102 1.05 -3.25 -4.46
CA PHE A 102 1.87 -3.13 -3.26
C PHE A 102 1.21 -3.96 -2.18
N LYS A 103 1.85 -5.04 -1.74
CA LYS A 103 1.29 -5.94 -0.73
C LYS A 103 1.62 -5.49 0.68
N GLU A 104 0.61 -5.14 1.46
CA GLU A 104 0.79 -4.86 2.89
C GLU A 104 1.05 -6.15 3.67
N ILE A 105 2.04 -6.10 4.53
CA ILE A 105 2.40 -7.13 5.49
C ILE A 105 2.28 -6.54 6.88
N VAL A 106 1.36 -7.06 7.67
CA VAL A 106 1.25 -6.71 9.09
C VAL A 106 2.15 -7.66 9.87
N VAL A 107 3.18 -7.13 10.48
CA VAL A 107 4.11 -7.94 11.28
C VAL A 107 3.57 -8.07 12.70
N GLU A 108 3.38 -9.29 13.14
CA GLU A 108 2.95 -9.62 14.49
C GLU A 108 4.13 -10.15 15.32
N PRO A 109 4.18 -9.89 16.64
CA PRO A 109 5.24 -10.41 17.50
C PRO A 109 5.36 -11.94 17.46
N ALA A 110 4.22 -12.63 17.24
CA ALA A 110 4.18 -14.09 17.14
C ALA A 110 4.51 -14.64 15.75
N SER A 111 4.68 -13.80 14.74
CA SER A 111 5.01 -14.26 13.38
C SER A 111 6.43 -14.81 13.36
N THR A 112 6.61 -16.01 12.86
CA THR A 112 7.94 -16.60 12.66
C THR A 112 8.53 -16.16 11.33
N GLU A 113 9.86 -16.16 11.22
CA GLU A 113 10.57 -15.87 9.97
C GLU A 113 10.10 -16.81 8.86
N GLU A 114 10.01 -18.10 9.12
CA GLU A 114 9.54 -19.10 8.16
C GLU A 114 8.11 -18.81 7.63
N THR A 115 7.20 -18.39 8.53
CA THR A 115 5.83 -18.05 8.14
C THR A 115 5.79 -16.83 7.23
N LEU A 116 6.60 -15.82 7.53
CA LEU A 116 6.71 -14.61 6.70
C LEU A 116 7.36 -14.92 5.35
N GLU A 117 8.42 -15.70 5.32
CA GLU A 117 9.08 -16.09 4.07
C GLU A 117 8.12 -16.82 3.13
N LYS A 118 7.39 -17.82 3.63
CA LYS A 118 6.39 -18.55 2.85
C LYS A 118 5.30 -17.62 2.30
N PHE A 119 4.85 -16.67 3.11
CA PHE A 119 3.87 -15.69 2.68
C PHE A 119 4.42 -14.80 1.57
N LEU A 120 5.62 -14.24 1.76
CA LEU A 120 6.28 -13.40 0.78
C LEU A 120 6.51 -14.15 -0.54
N GLU A 121 7.01 -15.38 -0.49
CA GLU A 121 7.22 -16.22 -1.67
C GLU A 121 5.93 -16.47 -2.46
N SER A 122 4.82 -16.71 -1.74
CA SER A 122 3.52 -16.95 -2.37
C SER A 122 3.00 -15.74 -3.16
N PHE A 123 3.27 -14.53 -2.70
CA PHE A 123 2.79 -13.29 -3.31
C PHE A 123 3.81 -12.61 -4.22
N ALA A 124 5.09 -12.95 -4.11
CA ALA A 124 6.19 -12.26 -4.81
C ALA A 124 5.98 -12.12 -6.33
N PRO A 125 5.51 -13.15 -7.08
CA PRO A 125 5.30 -13.02 -8.52
C PRO A 125 4.27 -11.96 -8.93
N TRP A 126 3.38 -11.60 -8.00
CA TRP A 126 2.23 -10.72 -8.23
C TRP A 126 2.33 -9.40 -7.45
N THR A 127 3.52 -9.08 -6.95
CA THR A 127 3.77 -7.94 -6.06
C THR A 127 4.90 -7.08 -6.59
N ALA A 128 4.64 -5.79 -6.77
CA ALA A 128 5.68 -4.82 -7.15
C ALA A 128 6.54 -4.42 -5.93
N TYR A 129 5.88 -4.18 -4.78
CA TYR A 129 6.54 -3.85 -3.51
C TYR A 129 5.81 -4.49 -2.34
N PHE A 130 6.56 -4.93 -1.33
CA PHE A 130 6.01 -5.29 -0.03
C PHE A 130 6.09 -4.09 0.91
N VAL A 131 4.99 -3.79 1.59
CA VAL A 131 4.89 -2.69 2.56
C VAL A 131 4.73 -3.28 3.95
N PHE A 132 5.75 -3.17 4.78
CA PHE A 132 5.72 -3.68 6.14
C PHE A 132 5.05 -2.68 7.08
N ASN A 133 3.90 -3.05 7.63
CA ASN A 133 3.19 -2.26 8.61
C ASN A 133 3.57 -2.70 10.02
N LEU A 134 4.37 -1.90 10.69
CA LEU A 134 4.84 -2.15 12.05
C LEU A 134 3.94 -1.49 13.10
N SER A 135 3.16 -0.49 12.71
CA SER A 135 2.38 0.32 13.64
C SER A 135 1.14 -0.38 14.19
N LYS A 136 0.52 -1.27 13.42
CA LYS A 136 -0.69 -1.99 13.84
C LYS A 136 -0.50 -2.84 15.10
N ASN A 137 0.73 -3.28 15.38
CA ASN A 137 1.06 -4.11 16.54
C ASN A 137 2.08 -3.43 17.46
N GLN A 138 2.20 -2.11 17.39
CA GLN A 138 3.13 -1.33 18.22
C GLN A 138 4.60 -1.76 18.10
N MET A 139 4.94 -2.44 17.01
CA MET A 139 6.33 -2.77 16.71
C MET A 139 7.07 -1.53 16.23
N THR A 140 8.24 -1.30 16.77
CA THR A 140 9.15 -0.28 16.26
C THR A 140 10.12 -0.90 15.24
N GLN A 141 10.67 -0.09 14.37
CA GLN A 141 11.70 -0.55 13.43
C GLN A 141 12.90 -1.18 14.15
N GLU A 142 13.24 -0.67 15.34
CA GLU A 142 14.32 -1.17 16.16
C GLU A 142 14.04 -2.60 16.66
N VAL A 143 12.84 -2.85 17.20
CA VAL A 143 12.41 -4.19 17.64
C VAL A 143 12.39 -5.15 16.45
N PHE A 144 11.83 -4.75 15.34
CA PHE A 144 11.78 -5.57 14.12
C PHE A 144 13.19 -5.95 13.62
N SER A 145 14.12 -5.00 13.60
CA SER A 145 15.50 -5.22 13.16
C SER A 145 16.31 -6.09 14.12
N GLN A 146 16.02 -6.05 15.41
CA GLN A 146 16.68 -6.88 16.43
C GLN A 146 16.22 -8.34 16.38
N GLU A 147 14.92 -8.54 16.19
CA GLU A 147 14.35 -9.89 16.15
C GLU A 147 14.57 -10.59 14.80
N ARG A 148 14.77 -9.81 13.75
CA ARG A 148 14.85 -10.32 12.36
C ARG A 148 15.90 -9.56 11.58
N PRO A 149 17.18 -10.01 11.63
CA PRO A 149 18.19 -9.41 10.78
C PRO A 149 17.78 -9.61 9.31
N LEU A 150 17.48 -8.51 8.65
CA LEU A 150 17.06 -8.50 7.24
C LEU A 150 18.26 -8.83 6.36
N SER A 151 18.37 -10.07 5.94
CA SER A 151 19.28 -10.51 4.88
C SER A 151 18.56 -10.36 3.53
N GLY A 152 18.49 -9.14 3.01
CA GLY A 152 17.86 -8.89 1.71
C GLY A 152 17.49 -7.41 1.54
N THR A 153 17.33 -7.00 0.28
CA THR A 153 16.89 -5.64 -0.06
C THR A 153 15.38 -5.55 0.16
N TRP A 154 14.97 -5.05 1.31
CA TRP A 154 13.56 -4.80 1.63
C TRP A 154 13.28 -3.30 1.51
N LEU A 155 12.14 -2.97 0.98
CA LEU A 155 11.61 -1.61 0.89
C LEU A 155 10.60 -1.35 1.99
#